data_988145717a2afa7df0363eac56e4933b
#
_entry.id   988145717a2afa7df0363eac56e4933b
#
_cell.length_a   1.000
_cell.length_b   1.000
_cell.length_c   1.000
_cell.angle_alpha   90.00
_cell.angle_beta   90.00
_cell.angle_gamma   90.00
#
_symmetry.space_group_name_H-M   'P 1'
#
loop_
_entity.id
_entity.type
_entity.pdbx_description
1 polymer ?
#
loop_
_entity_poly.entity_id
_entity_poly.type
_entity_poly.pdbx_seq_one_letter_code
_entity_poly.pdbx_strand_id
1 'polypeptide(L)'
;MTREEAPREPARLVVISGGTSNPSTTRMLADRTAQATLDKLREAGREATVSVIDLAPMAVDIARSLVSGTPTESVEAAIETIAGADGLVVSTPVYKAGVSGLVKSFVDLLDNDLIVAKPVILAATAGTQRHAMVVDDQLRP
;
A
#
# COMPACT_ATOMS: atom_id res chain seq x y z
N MET A 1 16.68 38.90 -7.93
CA MET A 1 17.33 37.60 -7.69
C MET A 1 16.27 36.56 -7.48
N THR A 2 15.99 35.75 -8.48
CA THR A 2 15.19 34.55 -8.34
C THR A 2 16.01 33.54 -7.54
N ARG A 3 15.54 33.16 -6.36
CA ARG A 3 16.07 31.97 -5.69
C ARG A 3 15.79 30.81 -6.61
N GLU A 4 16.83 30.24 -7.19
CA GLU A 4 16.77 28.95 -7.84
C GLU A 4 16.39 27.94 -6.74
N GLU A 5 15.10 27.55 -6.69
CA GLU A 5 14.66 26.49 -5.80
C GLU A 5 15.43 25.25 -6.20
N ALA A 6 16.17 24.68 -5.24
CA ALA A 6 16.82 23.39 -5.46
C ALA A 6 15.79 22.38 -5.96
N PRO A 7 16.16 21.51 -6.93
CA PRO A 7 15.22 20.55 -7.49
C PRO A 7 14.66 19.69 -6.35
N ARG A 8 13.33 19.69 -6.20
CA ARG A 8 12.64 18.86 -5.21
C ARG A 8 12.87 17.40 -5.56
N GLU A 9 13.22 16.59 -4.57
CA GLU A 9 13.29 15.14 -4.75
C GLU A 9 11.95 14.60 -5.27
N PRO A 10 11.97 13.56 -6.14
CA PRO A 10 10.73 12.92 -6.59
C PRO A 10 9.88 12.44 -5.41
N ALA A 11 8.57 12.60 -5.51
CA ALA A 11 7.64 12.02 -4.57
C ALA A 11 7.73 10.48 -4.63
N ARG A 12 7.67 9.83 -3.48
CA ARG A 12 7.73 8.37 -3.35
C ARG A 12 6.34 7.83 -3.07
N LEU A 13 5.77 7.15 -4.06
CA LEU A 13 4.51 6.44 -3.92
C LEU A 13 4.81 4.96 -3.66
N VAL A 14 4.24 4.42 -2.60
CA VAL A 14 4.36 3.01 -2.26
C VAL A 14 3.00 2.33 -2.40
N VAL A 15 2.98 1.23 -3.13
CA VAL A 15 1.80 0.41 -3.36
C VAL A 15 1.90 -0.85 -2.52
N ILE A 16 0.88 -1.12 -1.72
CA ILE A 16 0.74 -2.35 -0.94
C ILE A 16 -0.40 -3.15 -1.56
N SER A 17 -0.09 -4.30 -2.13
CA SER A 17 -1.05 -5.19 -2.78
C SER A 17 -1.22 -6.49 -2.02
N GLY A 18 -2.44 -6.77 -1.57
CA GLY A 18 -2.82 -7.99 -0.87
C GLY A 18 -3.39 -9.09 -1.77
N GLY A 19 -3.22 -9.01 -3.07
CA GLY A 19 -3.69 -10.03 -4.01
C GLY A 19 -2.99 -11.36 -3.80
N THR A 20 -3.74 -12.46 -3.87
CA THR A 20 -3.24 -13.82 -3.62
C THR A 20 -3.21 -14.71 -4.85
N SER A 21 -3.82 -14.29 -5.94
CA SER A 21 -3.85 -15.03 -7.21
C SER A 21 -2.85 -14.46 -8.24
N ASN A 22 -2.54 -15.26 -9.25
CA ASN A 22 -1.72 -14.82 -10.37
C ASN A 22 -2.43 -15.26 -11.69
N PRO A 23 -2.92 -14.30 -12.53
CA PRO A 23 -2.89 -12.85 -12.30
C PRO A 23 -3.81 -12.41 -11.16
N SER A 24 -3.46 -11.28 -10.51
CA SER A 24 -4.23 -10.70 -9.42
C SER A 24 -4.99 -9.45 -9.88
N THR A 25 -6.30 -9.46 -9.75
CA THR A 25 -7.14 -8.28 -10.03
C THR A 25 -6.90 -7.18 -9.00
N THR A 26 -6.59 -7.54 -7.76
CA THR A 26 -6.19 -6.62 -6.70
C THR A 26 -4.92 -5.86 -7.08
N ARG A 27 -3.91 -6.55 -7.61
CA ARG A 27 -2.68 -5.94 -8.10
C ARG A 27 -2.92 -5.05 -9.32
N MET A 28 -3.76 -5.49 -10.26
CA MET A 28 -4.11 -4.68 -11.44
C MET A 28 -4.79 -3.38 -11.05
N LEU A 29 -5.71 -3.41 -10.08
CA LEU A 29 -6.34 -2.20 -9.54
C LEU A 29 -5.30 -1.29 -8.86
N ALA A 30 -4.39 -1.85 -8.08
CA ALA A 30 -3.32 -1.11 -7.43
C ALA A 30 -2.41 -0.42 -8.46
N ASP A 31 -2.01 -1.12 -9.50
CA ASP A 31 -1.15 -0.59 -10.57
C ASP A 31 -1.84 0.55 -11.34
N ARG A 32 -3.12 0.42 -11.65
CA ARG A 32 -3.92 1.47 -12.30
C ARG A 32 -4.09 2.69 -11.42
N THR A 33 -4.34 2.49 -10.14
CA THR A 33 -4.45 3.58 -9.16
C THR A 33 -3.12 4.34 -9.02
N ALA A 34 -2.02 3.61 -8.94
CA ALA A 34 -0.68 4.20 -8.91
C ALA A 34 -0.38 5.00 -10.18
N GLN A 35 -0.70 4.45 -11.34
CA GLN A 35 -0.47 5.16 -12.62
C GLN A 35 -1.29 6.44 -12.72
N ALA A 36 -2.56 6.40 -12.33
CA ALA A 36 -3.41 7.60 -12.31
C ALA A 36 -2.86 8.65 -11.34
N THR A 37 -2.32 8.24 -10.21
CA THR A 37 -1.69 9.15 -9.24
C THR A 37 -0.42 9.78 -9.83
N LEU A 38 0.42 8.99 -10.49
CA LEU A 38 1.61 9.51 -11.17
C LEU A 38 1.25 10.54 -12.25
N ASP A 39 0.23 10.27 -13.04
CA ASP A 39 -0.21 11.16 -14.11
C ASP A 39 -0.67 12.51 -13.53
N LYS A 40 -1.41 12.48 -12.43
CA LYS A 40 -1.85 13.69 -11.71
C LYS A 40 -0.68 14.46 -11.11
N LEU A 41 0.29 13.80 -10.56
CA LEU A 41 1.49 14.45 -10.02
C LEU A 41 2.30 15.12 -11.13
N ARG A 42 2.44 14.47 -12.29
CA ARG A 42 3.11 15.06 -13.46
C ARG A 42 2.38 16.27 -14.00
N GLU A 43 1.06 16.22 -14.10
CA GLU A 43 0.24 17.37 -14.48
C GLU A 43 0.45 18.55 -13.53
N ALA A 44 0.67 18.29 -12.25
CA ALA A 44 0.99 19.28 -11.23
C ALA A 44 2.48 19.69 -11.20
N GLY A 45 3.29 19.21 -12.15
CA GLY A 45 4.72 19.54 -12.23
C GLY A 45 5.59 18.79 -11.23
N ARG A 46 5.10 17.67 -10.67
CA ARG A 46 5.83 16.86 -9.68
C ARG A 46 6.26 15.52 -10.26
N GLU A 47 7.57 15.27 -10.23
CA GLU A 47 8.10 13.93 -10.51
C GLU A 47 7.80 12.97 -9.34
N ALA A 48 7.57 11.70 -9.65
CA ALA A 48 7.28 10.68 -8.66
C ALA A 48 7.83 9.31 -9.09
N THR A 49 8.14 8.50 -8.09
CA THR A 49 8.53 7.09 -8.26
C THR A 49 7.53 6.18 -7.58
N VAL A 50 7.41 4.94 -8.04
CA VAL A 50 6.55 3.92 -7.47
C VAL A 50 7.38 2.73 -7.02
N SER A 51 7.17 2.29 -5.80
CA SER A 51 7.63 1.01 -5.28
C SER A 51 6.43 0.14 -4.93
N VAL A 52 6.50 -1.15 -5.23
CA VAL A 52 5.41 -2.10 -4.98
C VAL A 52 5.84 -3.11 -3.93
N ILE A 53 4.99 -3.25 -2.90
CA ILE A 53 5.07 -4.31 -1.90
C ILE A 53 3.94 -5.29 -2.19
N ASP A 54 4.30 -6.45 -2.71
CA ASP A 54 3.36 -7.54 -2.97
C ASP A 54 3.39 -8.51 -1.80
N LEU A 55 2.27 -8.65 -1.10
CA LEU A 55 2.23 -9.36 0.17
C LEU A 55 2.22 -10.89 0.01
N ALA A 56 1.71 -11.42 -1.11
CA ALA A 56 1.59 -12.86 -1.30
C ALA A 56 2.93 -13.60 -1.15
N PRO A 57 4.02 -13.18 -1.80
CA PRO A 57 5.33 -13.81 -1.61
C PRO A 57 5.88 -13.69 -0.18
N MET A 58 5.39 -12.73 0.59
CA MET A 58 5.84 -12.45 1.95
C MET A 58 4.98 -13.14 3.02
N ALA A 59 3.98 -13.93 2.64
CA ALA A 59 2.97 -14.46 3.56
C ALA A 59 3.59 -15.24 4.73
N VAL A 60 4.56 -16.12 4.48
CA VAL A 60 5.25 -16.90 5.52
C VAL A 60 6.07 -15.98 6.43
N ASP A 61 6.78 -15.03 5.88
CA ASP A 61 7.57 -14.05 6.64
C ASP A 61 6.70 -13.15 7.50
N ILE A 62 5.54 -12.75 7.00
CA ILE A 62 4.56 -11.96 7.76
C ILE A 62 4.06 -12.78 8.96
N ALA A 63 3.66 -14.03 8.74
CA ALA A 63 3.21 -14.91 9.82
C ALA A 63 4.32 -15.15 10.85
N ARG A 64 5.53 -15.39 10.41
CA ARG A 64 6.70 -15.57 11.27
C ARG A 64 6.99 -14.35 12.11
N SER A 65 6.92 -13.16 11.52
CA SER A 65 7.12 -11.89 12.22
C SER A 65 6.08 -11.65 13.30
N LEU A 66 4.81 -11.97 13.02
CA LEU A 66 3.72 -11.85 14.00
C LEU A 66 3.93 -12.76 15.21
N VAL A 67 4.32 -14.01 14.97
CA VAL A 67 4.48 -15.01 16.04
C VAL A 67 5.74 -14.75 16.86
N SER A 68 6.84 -14.37 16.24
CA SER A 68 8.10 -14.11 16.94
C SER A 68 8.17 -12.76 17.63
N GLY A 69 7.34 -11.80 17.21
CA GLY A 69 7.40 -10.42 17.67
C GLY A 69 8.58 -9.62 17.09
N THR A 70 9.31 -10.20 16.14
CA THR A 70 10.46 -9.57 15.48
C THR A 70 10.29 -9.65 13.97
N PRO A 71 10.38 -8.53 13.22
CA PRO A 71 10.28 -8.55 11.77
C PRO A 71 11.38 -9.42 11.13
N THR A 72 11.00 -10.20 10.13
CA THR A 72 11.97 -10.86 9.25
C THR A 72 12.62 -9.81 8.34
N GLU A 73 13.71 -10.17 7.67
CA GLU A 73 14.43 -9.26 6.78
C GLU A 73 13.53 -8.67 5.68
N SER A 74 12.67 -9.48 5.06
CA SER A 74 11.76 -9.00 4.01
C SER A 74 10.68 -8.06 4.55
N VAL A 75 10.16 -8.34 5.73
CA VAL A 75 9.17 -7.48 6.40
C VAL A 75 9.82 -6.17 6.83
N GLU A 76 11.02 -6.20 7.38
CA GLU A 76 11.75 -5.00 7.76
C GLU A 76 12.04 -4.10 6.56
N ALA A 77 12.45 -4.67 5.43
CA ALA A 77 12.65 -3.93 4.18
C ALA A 77 11.37 -3.25 3.69
N ALA A 78 10.22 -3.94 3.80
CA ALA A 78 8.92 -3.37 3.45
C ALA A 78 8.54 -2.22 4.39
N ILE A 79 8.77 -2.35 5.68
CA ILE A 79 8.53 -1.29 6.68
C ILE A 79 9.39 -0.07 6.38
N GLU A 80 10.66 -0.24 6.06
CA GLU A 80 11.56 0.86 5.67
C GLU A 80 11.09 1.56 4.40
N THR A 81 10.62 0.81 3.42
CA THR A 81 10.03 1.36 2.18
C THR A 81 8.81 2.23 2.49
N ILE A 82 7.92 1.77 3.37
CA ILE A 82 6.75 2.53 3.80
C ILE A 82 7.16 3.78 4.58
N ALA A 83 8.16 3.67 5.45
CA ALA A 83 8.65 4.81 6.22
C ALA A 83 9.15 5.95 5.32
N GLY A 84 9.77 5.63 4.20
CA GLY A 84 10.26 6.60 3.21
C GLY A 84 9.19 7.09 2.23
N ALA A 85 7.96 6.61 2.30
CA ALA A 85 6.90 6.98 1.36
C ALA A 85 6.33 8.36 1.65
N ASP A 86 6.00 9.10 0.59
CA ASP A 86 5.22 10.35 0.67
C ASP A 86 3.71 10.09 0.57
N GLY A 87 3.33 8.95 0.01
CA GLY A 87 1.94 8.52 -0.08
C GLY A 87 1.86 7.01 -0.32
N LEU A 88 0.70 6.45 0.02
CA LEU A 88 0.45 5.01 -0.07
C LEU A 88 -0.78 4.72 -0.92
N VAL A 89 -0.73 3.59 -1.63
CA VAL A 89 -1.91 2.94 -2.22
C VAL A 89 -2.02 1.56 -1.57
N VAL A 90 -3.14 1.28 -0.94
CA VAL A 90 -3.41 -0.04 -0.34
C VAL A 90 -4.57 -0.69 -1.05
N SER A 91 -4.33 -1.85 -1.66
CA SER A 91 -5.34 -2.63 -2.38
C SER A 91 -5.49 -4.01 -1.76
N THR A 92 -6.70 -4.36 -1.40
CA THR A 92 -7.05 -5.64 -0.77
C THR A 92 -8.14 -6.37 -1.54
N PRO A 93 -8.06 -7.72 -1.67
CA PRO A 93 -9.26 -8.48 -2.01
C PRO A 93 -10.20 -8.53 -0.81
N VAL A 94 -11.49 -8.71 -1.08
CA VAL A 94 -12.51 -8.86 -0.03
C VAL A 94 -12.83 -10.34 0.15
N TYR A 95 -12.62 -10.83 1.36
CA TYR A 95 -12.97 -12.17 1.78
C TYR A 95 -13.91 -12.09 2.99
N LYS A 96 -15.05 -12.77 2.93
CA LYS A 96 -16.03 -12.78 4.04
C LYS A 96 -16.42 -11.38 4.52
N ALA A 97 -16.68 -10.47 3.58
CA ALA A 97 -17.06 -9.08 3.83
C ALA A 97 -16.04 -8.28 4.65
N GLY A 98 -14.77 -8.64 4.58
CA GLY A 98 -13.68 -7.93 5.27
C GLY A 98 -12.42 -7.82 4.42
N VAL A 99 -11.44 -7.10 4.94
CA VAL A 99 -10.10 -7.11 4.35
C VAL A 99 -9.49 -8.51 4.39
N SER A 100 -8.60 -8.83 3.46
CA SER A 100 -7.95 -10.12 3.50
C SER A 100 -7.13 -10.30 4.78
N GLY A 101 -7.07 -11.53 5.28
CA GLY A 101 -6.25 -11.85 6.46
C GLY A 101 -4.77 -11.50 6.26
N LEU A 102 -4.27 -11.64 5.04
CA LEU A 102 -2.89 -11.29 4.69
C LEU A 102 -2.63 -9.78 4.84
N VAL A 103 -3.54 -8.93 4.35
CA VAL A 103 -3.44 -7.47 4.52
C VAL A 103 -3.53 -7.10 6.00
N LYS A 104 -4.50 -7.64 6.73
CA LYS A 104 -4.65 -7.37 8.16
C LYS A 104 -3.41 -7.78 8.95
N SER A 105 -2.86 -8.94 8.66
CA SER A 105 -1.64 -9.45 9.31
C SER A 105 -0.44 -8.55 9.07
N PHE A 106 -0.29 -8.06 7.85
CA PHE A 106 0.80 -7.14 7.52
C PHE A 106 0.62 -5.79 8.24
N VAL A 107 -0.58 -5.24 8.22
CA VAL A 107 -0.89 -3.97 8.90
C VAL A 107 -0.66 -4.07 10.39
N ASP A 108 -0.96 -5.21 11.00
CA ASP A 108 -0.73 -5.44 12.43
C ASP A 108 0.77 -5.41 12.82
N LEU A 109 1.68 -5.55 11.86
CA LEU A 109 3.13 -5.41 12.07
C LEU A 109 3.63 -3.97 12.02
N LEU A 110 2.83 -3.04 11.51
CA LEU A 110 3.23 -1.65 11.35
C LEU A 110 3.04 -0.88 12.65
N ASP A 111 4.03 -0.09 13.03
CA ASP A 111 3.88 0.87 14.12
C ASP A 111 2.84 1.93 13.76
N ASN A 112 2.03 2.33 14.73
CA ASN A 112 0.97 3.32 14.51
C ASN A 112 1.49 4.64 13.93
N ASP A 113 2.69 5.05 14.30
CA ASP A 113 3.29 6.30 13.85
C ASP A 113 3.80 6.25 12.39
N LEU A 114 3.95 5.06 11.82
CA LEU A 114 4.55 4.87 10.51
C LEU A 114 3.73 5.51 9.39
N ILE A 115 2.41 5.50 9.50
CA ILE A 115 1.48 6.01 8.49
C ILE A 115 0.82 7.33 8.87
N VAL A 116 1.14 7.88 10.03
CA VAL A 116 0.59 9.17 10.47
C VAL A 116 0.96 10.27 9.49
N ALA A 117 -0.02 11.07 9.11
CA ALA A 117 0.10 12.18 8.16
C ALA A 117 0.52 11.78 6.73
N LYS A 118 0.51 10.50 6.37
CA LYS A 118 0.69 10.07 4.98
C LYS A 118 -0.66 9.99 4.27
N PRO A 119 -0.81 10.59 3.09
CA PRO A 119 -1.98 10.35 2.24
C PRO A 119 -2.06 8.86 1.84
N VAL A 120 -3.24 8.28 1.95
CA VAL A 120 -3.49 6.88 1.60
C VAL A 120 -4.70 6.77 0.69
N ILE A 121 -4.54 6.10 -0.44
CA ILE A 121 -5.64 5.68 -1.30
C ILE A 121 -5.97 4.23 -0.98
N LEU A 122 -7.21 3.99 -0.61
CA LEU A 122 -7.71 2.66 -0.27
C LEU A 122 -8.51 2.09 -1.44
N ALA A 123 -8.21 0.87 -1.83
CA ALA A 123 -8.90 0.17 -2.90
C ALA A 123 -9.22 -1.27 -2.50
N ALA A 124 -10.31 -1.79 -3.00
CA ALA A 124 -10.70 -3.17 -2.77
C ALA A 124 -11.30 -3.80 -4.02
N THR A 125 -11.03 -5.08 -4.20
CA THR A 125 -11.65 -5.92 -5.23
C THR A 125 -12.58 -6.93 -4.58
N ALA A 126 -13.78 -7.08 -5.11
CA ALA A 126 -14.79 -8.00 -4.58
C ALA A 126 -15.55 -8.68 -5.71
N GLY A 127 -16.03 -9.86 -5.45
CA GLY A 127 -16.84 -10.63 -6.40
C GLY A 127 -18.27 -10.13 -6.56
N THR A 128 -18.77 -9.30 -5.65
CA THR A 128 -20.14 -8.77 -5.66
C THR A 128 -20.22 -7.35 -5.08
N GLN A 129 -21.25 -6.60 -5.48
CA GLN A 129 -21.53 -5.28 -4.92
C GLN A 129 -21.92 -5.28 -3.42
N ARG A 130 -22.25 -6.44 -2.87
CA ARG A 130 -22.56 -6.59 -1.44
C ARG A 130 -21.40 -6.19 -0.53
N HIS A 131 -20.19 -6.14 -1.05
CA HIS A 131 -18.99 -5.78 -0.30
C HIS A 131 -18.50 -4.34 -0.58
N ALA A 132 -19.34 -3.50 -1.20
CA ALA A 132 -18.96 -2.14 -1.58
C ALA A 132 -18.54 -1.25 -0.39
N MET A 133 -19.04 -1.51 0.81
CA MET A 133 -18.77 -0.74 2.02
C MET A 133 -17.48 -1.14 2.74
N VAL A 134 -16.78 -2.19 2.30
CA VAL A 134 -15.58 -2.69 2.99
C VAL A 134 -14.49 -1.63 3.09
N VAL A 135 -14.31 -0.80 2.06
CA VAL A 135 -13.31 0.28 2.08
C VAL A 135 -13.56 1.24 3.24
N ASP A 136 -14.81 1.66 3.44
CA ASP A 136 -15.16 2.60 4.50
C ASP A 136 -15.25 1.92 5.88
N ASP A 137 -15.84 0.74 5.95
CA ASP A 137 -16.17 0.09 7.23
C ASP A 137 -15.00 -0.68 7.83
N GLN A 138 -14.14 -1.27 6.99
CA GLN A 138 -13.11 -2.21 7.43
C GLN A 138 -11.68 -1.73 7.18
N LEU A 139 -11.45 -1.02 6.10
CA LEU A 139 -10.10 -0.63 5.69
C LEU A 139 -9.72 0.76 6.19
N ARG A 140 -10.66 1.70 6.16
CA ARG A 140 -10.40 3.09 6.59
C ARG A 140 -10.14 3.23 8.10
N PRO A 141 -10.93 2.57 8.96
CA PRO A 141 -10.59 2.57 10.39
C PRO A 141 -9.27 1.91 10.69
#